data_9969bf87bf41f8f5c7476dc2f2ad88b2
#
_entry.id   9969bf87bf41f8f5c7476dc2f2ad88b2
#
_cell.length_a   1.000
_cell.length_b   1.000
_cell.length_c   1.000
_cell.angle_alpha   90.00
_cell.angle_beta   90.00
_cell.angle_gamma   90.00
#
_symmetry.space_group_name_H-M   'P 1'
#
loop_
_entity.id
_entity.type
_entity.pdbx_description
1 polymer ?
#
loop_
_entity_poly.entity_id
_entity_poly.type
_entity_poly.pdbx_seq_one_letter_code
_entity_poly.pdbx_strand_id
1 'polypeptide(L)'
;MHELIIANLKLISESIDVIEARMVNVPNADYFVQFFEGRTLLDSVSMRLQFIGETVKRIDKVDPEFYMKNNFYEWHKIMNLRDFISHHYEMLNHEIIYNICTENIPQLKIAITKLLNK
;
A
#
# COMPACT_ATOMS: atom_id res chain seq x y z
N MET A 1 -9.91 14.64 -14.63
CA MET A 1 -9.59 13.29 -14.15
C MET A 1 -10.88 12.48 -14.09
N HIS A 2 -10.84 11.25 -14.58
CA HIS A 2 -12.01 10.39 -14.63
C HIS A 2 -12.54 10.08 -13.23
N GLU A 3 -13.89 10.04 -13.08
CA GLU A 3 -14.52 9.78 -11.78
C GLU A 3 -14.07 8.48 -11.14
N LEU A 4 -13.89 7.41 -11.94
CA LEU A 4 -13.42 6.13 -11.42
C LEU A 4 -11.98 6.22 -10.93
N ILE A 5 -11.15 7.04 -11.57
CA ILE A 5 -9.78 7.27 -11.11
C ILE A 5 -9.80 7.98 -9.76
N ILE A 6 -10.62 9.02 -9.62
CA ILE A 6 -10.74 9.75 -8.34
C ILE A 6 -11.21 8.80 -7.24
N ALA A 7 -12.22 7.98 -7.51
CA ALA A 7 -12.74 7.02 -6.54
C ALA A 7 -11.66 6.04 -6.09
N ASN A 8 -10.88 5.52 -7.03
CA ASN A 8 -9.80 4.59 -6.71
C ASN A 8 -8.66 5.26 -5.92
N LEU A 9 -8.31 6.49 -6.28
CA LEU A 9 -7.30 7.25 -5.52
C LEU A 9 -7.75 7.49 -4.08
N LYS A 10 -9.05 7.77 -3.87
CA LYS A 10 -9.59 7.93 -2.51
C LYS A 10 -9.53 6.63 -1.72
N LEU A 11 -9.79 5.48 -2.35
CA LEU A 11 -9.66 4.18 -1.70
C LEU A 11 -8.21 3.93 -1.25
N ILE A 12 -7.25 4.29 -2.10
CA ILE A 12 -5.83 4.18 -1.73
C ILE A 12 -5.53 5.09 -0.54
N SER A 13 -6.00 6.32 -0.57
CA SER A 13 -5.79 7.29 0.51
C SER A 13 -6.35 6.77 1.84
N GLU A 14 -7.55 6.20 1.83
CA GLU A 14 -8.15 5.59 3.03
C GLU A 14 -7.31 4.44 3.57
N SER A 15 -6.81 3.57 2.69
CA SER A 15 -5.97 2.45 3.11
C SER A 15 -4.64 2.90 3.67
N ILE A 16 -4.08 3.97 3.13
CA ILE A 16 -2.86 4.57 3.69
C ILE A 16 -3.11 5.07 5.11
N ASP A 17 -4.24 5.76 5.34
CA ASP A 17 -4.60 6.25 6.68
C ASP A 17 -4.74 5.10 7.68
N VAL A 18 -5.35 3.99 7.25
CA VAL A 18 -5.49 2.80 8.09
C VAL A 18 -4.12 2.21 8.43
N ILE A 19 -3.24 2.08 7.44
CA ILE A 19 -1.89 1.58 7.68
C ILE A 19 -1.14 2.47 8.67
N GLU A 20 -1.18 3.78 8.48
CA GLU A 20 -0.51 4.72 9.37
C GLU A 20 -1.02 4.61 10.80
N ALA A 21 -2.34 4.50 10.97
CA ALA A 21 -2.94 4.35 12.29
C ALA A 21 -2.48 3.06 12.97
N ARG A 22 -2.42 1.96 12.23
CA ARG A 22 -2.00 0.67 12.77
C ARG A 22 -0.50 0.60 13.08
N MET A 23 0.30 1.37 12.37
CA MET A 23 1.76 1.37 12.56
C MET A 23 2.23 2.24 13.72
N VAL A 24 1.36 3.07 14.30
CA VAL A 24 1.73 4.03 15.35
C VAL A 24 2.49 3.37 16.49
N ASN A 25 2.08 2.19 16.93
CA ASN A 25 2.68 1.50 18.07
C ASN A 25 3.61 0.35 17.67
N VAL A 26 4.04 0.30 16.41
CA VAL A 26 4.98 -0.72 15.93
C VAL A 26 6.39 -0.10 15.93
N PRO A 27 7.24 -0.43 16.91
CA PRO A 27 8.53 0.26 17.05
C PRO A 27 9.60 -0.21 16.07
N ASN A 28 9.50 -1.45 15.58
CA ASN A 28 10.46 -2.06 14.68
C ASN A 28 9.85 -3.27 13.99
N ALA A 29 10.56 -3.82 12.99
CA ALA A 29 10.07 -4.97 12.23
C ALA A 29 9.87 -6.21 13.10
N ASP A 30 10.74 -6.43 14.08
CA ASP A 30 10.67 -7.63 14.92
C ASP A 30 9.41 -7.69 15.76
N TYR A 31 8.79 -6.56 16.08
CA TYR A 31 7.53 -6.50 16.80
C TYR A 31 6.46 -7.35 16.11
N PHE A 32 6.46 -7.39 14.78
CA PHE A 32 5.50 -8.15 13.99
C PHE A 32 5.53 -9.65 14.29
N VAL A 33 6.68 -10.19 14.67
CA VAL A 33 6.85 -11.64 14.85
C VAL A 33 7.09 -12.05 16.29
N GLN A 34 7.45 -11.11 17.17
CA GLN A 34 7.72 -11.41 18.59
C GLN A 34 6.46 -11.43 19.46
N PHE A 35 5.42 -10.71 19.05
CA PHE A 35 4.21 -10.55 19.86
C PHE A 35 2.97 -10.95 19.08
N PHE A 36 1.98 -11.50 19.78
CA PHE A 36 0.70 -11.86 19.17
C PHE A 36 0.04 -10.65 18.51
N GLU A 37 0.02 -9.51 19.24
CA GLU A 37 -0.49 -8.25 18.71
C GLU A 37 0.22 -7.81 17.44
N GLY A 38 1.55 -8.00 17.42
CA GLY A 38 2.37 -7.68 16.25
C GLY A 38 1.98 -8.50 15.03
N ARG A 39 1.70 -9.80 15.21
CA ARG A 39 1.24 -10.65 14.11
C ARG A 39 -0.11 -10.21 13.58
N THR A 40 -1.01 -9.82 14.46
CA THR A 40 -2.31 -9.28 14.05
C THR A 40 -2.12 -8.03 13.21
N LEU A 41 -1.21 -7.15 13.61
CA LEU A 41 -0.91 -5.93 12.85
C LEU A 41 -0.23 -6.24 11.52
N LEU A 42 0.69 -7.20 11.49
CA LEU A 42 1.34 -7.62 10.25
C LEU A 42 0.30 -8.10 9.23
N ASP A 43 -0.62 -8.96 9.66
CA ASP A 43 -1.69 -9.46 8.79
C ASP A 43 -2.57 -8.31 8.29
N SER A 44 -2.91 -7.39 9.18
CA SER A 44 -3.76 -6.26 8.85
C SER A 44 -3.13 -5.33 7.82
N VAL A 45 -1.88 -4.90 8.05
CA VAL A 45 -1.22 -3.98 7.10
C VAL A 45 -0.91 -4.67 5.79
N SER A 46 -0.56 -5.96 5.81
CA SER A 46 -0.33 -6.74 4.59
C SER A 46 -1.57 -6.81 3.72
N MET A 47 -2.74 -7.03 4.33
CA MET A 47 -4.01 -7.04 3.60
C MET A 47 -4.29 -5.68 2.97
N ARG A 48 -4.00 -4.59 3.68
CA ARG A 48 -4.17 -3.23 3.14
C ARG A 48 -3.21 -2.95 2.00
N LEU A 49 -1.97 -3.40 2.10
CA LEU A 49 -1.00 -3.26 1.01
C LEU A 49 -1.46 -4.02 -0.23
N GLN A 50 -1.99 -5.23 -0.05
CA GLN A 50 -2.55 -6.00 -1.16
C GLN A 50 -3.71 -5.26 -1.82
N PHE A 51 -4.61 -4.68 -1.03
CA PHE A 51 -5.74 -3.92 -1.54
C PHE A 51 -5.26 -2.69 -2.32
N ILE A 52 -4.26 -1.97 -1.83
CA ILE A 52 -3.68 -0.83 -2.55
C ILE A 52 -3.15 -1.30 -3.91
N GLY A 53 -2.40 -2.40 -3.93
CA GLY A 53 -1.86 -2.95 -5.18
C GLY A 53 -2.94 -3.32 -6.17
N GLU A 54 -4.03 -3.93 -5.72
CA GLU A 54 -5.18 -4.25 -6.57
C GLU A 54 -5.86 -3.00 -7.10
N THR A 55 -5.94 -1.96 -6.28
CA THR A 55 -6.55 -0.68 -6.66
C THR A 55 -5.70 0.02 -7.71
N VAL A 56 -4.38 0.01 -7.57
CA VAL A 56 -3.45 0.53 -8.58
C VAL A 56 -3.64 -0.21 -9.91
N LYS A 57 -3.78 -1.52 -9.88
CA LYS A 57 -4.07 -2.32 -11.07
C LYS A 57 -5.37 -1.90 -11.75
N ARG A 58 -6.39 -1.59 -10.97
CA ARG A 58 -7.68 -1.11 -11.53
C ARG A 58 -7.51 0.24 -12.20
N ILE A 59 -6.70 1.14 -11.62
CA ILE A 59 -6.40 2.43 -12.25
C ILE A 59 -5.76 2.22 -13.62
N ASP A 60 -4.78 1.34 -13.72
CA ASP A 60 -4.13 1.01 -14.98
C ASP A 60 -5.15 0.49 -16.01
N LYS A 61 -6.07 -0.37 -15.58
CA LYS A 61 -7.11 -0.93 -16.44
C LYS A 61 -8.10 0.12 -16.93
N VAL A 62 -8.51 1.03 -16.06
CA VAL A 62 -9.50 2.06 -16.39
C VAL A 62 -8.90 3.12 -17.31
N ASP A 63 -7.67 3.52 -17.05
CA ASP A 63 -7.01 4.58 -17.82
C ASP A 63 -5.50 4.31 -17.89
N PRO A 64 -5.05 3.49 -18.84
CA PRO A 64 -3.62 3.19 -18.98
C PRO A 64 -2.76 4.43 -19.22
N GLU A 65 -3.28 5.44 -19.92
CA GLU A 65 -2.56 6.69 -20.16
C GLU A 65 -2.29 7.43 -18.86
N PHE A 66 -3.30 7.53 -18.00
CA PHE A 66 -3.15 8.16 -16.70
C PHE A 66 -2.11 7.42 -15.86
N TYR A 67 -2.19 6.09 -15.84
CA TYR A 67 -1.24 5.27 -15.10
C TYR A 67 0.20 5.49 -15.57
N MET A 68 0.42 5.47 -16.87
CA MET A 68 1.77 5.67 -17.44
C MET A 68 2.29 7.07 -17.20
N LYS A 69 1.44 8.08 -17.33
CA LYS A 69 1.81 9.49 -17.15
C LYS A 69 2.19 9.79 -15.70
N ASN A 70 1.57 9.08 -14.75
CA ASN A 70 1.80 9.28 -13.32
C ASN A 70 2.51 8.06 -12.72
N ASN A 71 3.51 7.56 -13.42
CA ASN A 71 4.21 6.33 -13.09
C ASN A 71 5.17 6.55 -11.92
N PHE A 72 4.71 6.29 -10.71
CA PHE A 72 5.52 6.42 -9.50
C PHE A 72 6.27 5.12 -9.22
N TYR A 73 7.49 5.26 -8.68
CA TYR A 73 8.23 4.11 -8.20
C TYR A 73 7.43 3.30 -7.15
N GLU A 74 6.75 4.01 -6.27
CA GLU A 74 5.93 3.41 -5.21
C GLU A 74 4.81 2.54 -5.77
N TRP A 75 4.21 2.92 -6.91
CA TRP A 75 3.16 2.12 -7.56
C TRP A 75 3.67 0.75 -7.97
N HIS A 76 4.84 0.71 -8.60
CA HIS A 76 5.45 -0.56 -9.03
C HIS A 76 5.81 -1.43 -7.85
N LYS A 77 6.36 -0.84 -6.80
CA LYS A 77 6.75 -1.57 -5.61
C LYS A 77 5.54 -2.18 -4.91
N ILE A 78 4.45 -1.41 -4.80
CA ILE A 78 3.20 -1.90 -4.20
C ILE A 78 2.57 -3.01 -5.05
N MET A 79 2.57 -2.87 -6.38
CA MET A 79 2.03 -3.90 -7.26
C MET A 79 2.83 -5.19 -7.18
N ASN A 80 4.16 -5.10 -7.16
CA ASN A 80 5.03 -6.27 -7.02
C ASN A 80 4.80 -6.95 -5.68
N LEU A 81 4.66 -6.18 -4.62
CA LEU A 81 4.36 -6.70 -3.29
C LEU A 81 3.00 -7.39 -3.25
N ARG A 82 1.99 -6.80 -3.89
CA ARG A 82 0.66 -7.41 -3.97
C ARG A 82 0.72 -8.79 -4.62
N ASP A 83 1.47 -8.92 -5.72
CA ASP A 83 1.63 -10.20 -6.39
C ASP A 83 2.34 -11.21 -5.49
N PHE A 84 3.37 -10.77 -4.77
CA PHE A 84 4.08 -11.61 -3.82
C PHE A 84 3.16 -12.09 -2.69
N ILE A 85 2.40 -11.18 -2.09
CA ILE A 85 1.47 -11.52 -1.00
C ILE A 85 0.43 -12.53 -1.47
N SER A 86 -0.12 -12.34 -2.69
CA SER A 86 -1.16 -13.23 -3.22
C SER A 86 -0.65 -14.65 -3.44
N HIS A 87 0.62 -14.83 -3.77
CA HIS A 87 1.17 -16.15 -4.12
C HIS A 87 2.02 -16.77 -3.02
N HIS A 88 2.50 -16.00 -2.05
CA HIS A 88 3.47 -16.46 -1.07
C HIS A 88 3.18 -15.93 0.34
N TYR A 89 1.90 -15.90 0.73
CA TYR A 89 1.52 -15.28 2.00
C TYR A 89 2.26 -15.88 3.19
N GLU A 90 2.43 -17.20 3.25
CA GLU A 90 3.11 -17.86 4.36
C GLU A 90 4.62 -17.57 4.41
N MET A 91 5.19 -17.03 3.33
CA MET A 91 6.61 -16.67 3.24
C MET A 91 6.82 -15.16 3.36
N LEU A 92 5.85 -14.46 3.93
CA LEU A 92 5.87 -13.02 4.01
C LEU A 92 7.05 -12.52 4.86
N ASN A 93 7.87 -11.64 4.29
CA ASN A 93 9.01 -11.08 4.99
C ASN A 93 8.58 -9.83 5.78
N HIS A 94 8.54 -9.96 7.11
CA HIS A 94 8.08 -8.88 7.99
C HIS A 94 8.96 -7.62 7.91
N GLU A 95 10.25 -7.77 7.61
CA GLU A 95 11.15 -6.62 7.47
C GLU A 95 10.81 -5.81 6.22
N ILE A 96 10.51 -6.50 5.11
CA ILE A 96 10.09 -5.84 3.88
C ILE A 96 8.78 -5.09 4.09
N ILE A 97 7.81 -5.73 4.76
CA ILE A 97 6.52 -5.09 5.07
C ILE A 97 6.73 -3.85 5.94
N TYR A 98 7.56 -3.96 6.97
CA TYR A 98 7.85 -2.82 7.85
C TYR A 98 8.45 -1.67 7.06
N ASN A 99 9.44 -1.93 6.21
CA ASN A 99 10.09 -0.90 5.41
C ASN A 99 9.12 -0.23 4.45
N ILE A 100 8.24 -1.00 3.83
CA ILE A 100 7.23 -0.43 2.93
C ILE A 100 6.28 0.49 3.70
N CYS A 101 5.79 0.06 4.86
CA CYS A 101 4.88 0.85 5.67
C CYS A 101 5.52 2.14 6.19
N THR A 102 6.82 2.12 6.50
CA THR A 102 7.50 3.27 7.10
C THR A 102 8.18 4.18 6.10
N GLU A 103 8.55 3.68 4.92
CA GLU A 103 9.29 4.44 3.91
C GLU A 103 8.48 4.71 2.65
N ASN A 104 7.86 3.69 2.07
CA ASN A 104 7.18 3.82 0.79
C ASN A 104 5.77 4.39 0.94
N ILE A 105 5.04 3.99 1.96
CA ILE A 105 3.68 4.48 2.19
C ILE A 105 3.64 6.00 2.40
N PRO A 106 4.53 6.62 3.19
CA PRO A 106 4.55 8.09 3.28
C PRO A 106 4.81 8.77 1.93
N GLN A 107 5.66 8.22 1.08
CA GLN A 107 5.91 8.77 -0.25
C GLN A 107 4.68 8.63 -1.15
N LEU A 108 4.04 7.48 -1.11
CA LEU A 108 2.80 7.24 -1.85
C LEU A 108 1.71 8.21 -1.40
N LYS A 109 1.60 8.46 -0.10
CA LYS A 109 0.64 9.43 0.44
C LYS A 109 0.82 10.80 -0.17
N ILE A 110 2.06 11.28 -0.26
CA ILE A 110 2.37 12.57 -0.87
C ILE A 110 1.91 12.60 -2.33
N ALA A 111 2.24 11.56 -3.08
CA ALA A 111 1.89 11.47 -4.50
C ALA A 111 0.37 11.45 -4.71
N ILE A 112 -0.34 10.62 -3.94
CA ILE A 112 -1.80 10.50 -4.05
C ILE A 112 -2.49 11.81 -3.66
N THR A 113 -2.02 12.46 -2.60
CA THR A 113 -2.56 13.74 -2.15
C THR A 113 -2.43 14.81 -3.23
N LYS A 114 -1.28 14.87 -3.90
CA LYS A 114 -1.07 15.81 -5.01
C LYS A 114 -2.03 15.55 -6.17
N LEU A 115 -2.25 14.28 -6.51
CA LEU A 115 -3.18 13.93 -7.59
C LEU A 115 -4.61 14.32 -7.25
N LEU A 116 -5.03 14.11 -6.00
CA LEU A 116 -6.39 14.44 -5.56
C LEU A 116 -6.64 15.94 -5.45
N ASN A 117 -5.59 16.74 -5.29
CA ASN A 117 -5.71 18.19 -5.16
C ASN A 117 -5.53 18.96 -6.48
N LYS A 118 -5.51 18.26 -7.60
CA LYS A 118 -5.45 18.92 -8.92
C LYS A 118 -6.80 19.40 -9.41
#